data_05772323618d443e6469f49aab2a29e2
#
_entry.id   05772323618d443e6469f49aab2a29e2
#
_cell.length_a   1.000
_cell.length_b   1.000
_cell.length_c   1.000
_cell.angle_alpha   90.00
_cell.angle_beta   90.00
_cell.angle_gamma   90.00
#
_symmetry.space_group_name_H-M   'P 1'
#
loop_
_entity.id
_entity.type
_entity.pdbx_description
1 polymer ?
#
loop_
_entity_poly.entity_id
_entity_poly.type
_entity_poly.pdbx_seq_one_letter_code
_entity_poly.pdbx_strand_id
1 'polypeptide(L)'
;MDCLSNFGSISGLRLNILKSNLFTVGIHGQNLEDILQLTNVPRRSMSFRYLGIPLASEKLKVSCYAPFLDKITTYIGAWNCSTLSYAGKIEFIRAVLQGVECFWLSIFPISAKIISMIISLCRKFL
;
A
#
# COMPACT_ATOMS: atom_id res chain seq x y z
N MET A 1 -10.73 -7.80 -23.66
CA MET A 1 -9.34 -8.27 -23.90
C MET A 1 -8.63 -7.50 -24.99
N ASP A 2 -9.37 -6.95 -25.96
CA ASP A 2 -8.80 -6.21 -27.10
C ASP A 2 -7.95 -4.99 -26.70
N CYS A 3 -8.36 -4.25 -25.66
CA CYS A 3 -7.56 -3.12 -25.17
C CYS A 3 -6.19 -3.53 -24.63
N LEU A 4 -6.09 -4.65 -23.91
CA LEU A 4 -4.82 -5.15 -23.39
C LEU A 4 -3.93 -5.73 -24.49
N SER A 5 -4.54 -6.40 -25.48
CA SER A 5 -3.84 -6.88 -26.66
C SER A 5 -3.29 -5.73 -27.50
N ASN A 6 -4.12 -4.69 -27.71
CA ASN A 6 -3.73 -3.51 -28.46
C ASN A 6 -2.62 -2.71 -27.73
N PHE A 7 -2.75 -2.55 -26.41
CA PHE A 7 -1.69 -1.97 -25.60
C PHE A 7 -0.39 -2.77 -25.70
N GLY A 8 -0.47 -4.11 -25.69
CA GLY A 8 0.68 -4.98 -25.83
C GLY A 8 1.39 -4.84 -27.17
N SER A 9 0.64 -4.64 -28.25
CA SER A 9 1.20 -4.46 -29.61
C SER A 9 1.95 -3.13 -29.75
N ILE A 10 1.49 -2.09 -29.05
CA ILE A 10 2.09 -0.75 -29.10
C ILE A 10 3.28 -0.63 -28.13
N SER A 11 3.14 -1.17 -26.91
CA SER A 11 4.15 -1.02 -25.85
C SER A 11 5.23 -2.11 -25.83
N GLY A 12 5.04 -3.21 -26.58
CA GLY A 12 5.90 -4.40 -26.52
C GLY A 12 5.71 -5.23 -25.22
N LEU A 13 4.83 -4.81 -24.31
CA LEU A 13 4.55 -5.52 -23.06
C LEU A 13 3.52 -6.62 -23.28
N ARG A 14 3.74 -7.80 -22.71
CA ARG A 14 2.79 -8.90 -22.78
C ARG A 14 2.21 -9.20 -21.41
N LEU A 15 0.88 -9.37 -21.36
CA LEU A 15 0.20 -9.83 -20.16
C LEU A 15 0.60 -11.27 -19.84
N ASN A 16 1.11 -11.47 -18.61
CA ASN A 16 1.39 -12.82 -18.12
C ASN A 16 0.20 -13.31 -17.28
N ILE A 17 -0.67 -14.11 -17.87
CA ILE A 17 -1.88 -14.65 -17.25
C ILE A 17 -1.55 -15.47 -15.99
N LEU A 18 -0.45 -16.22 -15.98
CA LEU A 18 -0.03 -17.04 -14.83
C LEU A 18 0.37 -16.20 -13.61
N LYS A 19 0.84 -14.97 -13.83
CA LYS A 19 1.20 -14.03 -12.76
C LYS A 19 0.10 -13.01 -12.47
N SER A 20 -0.98 -13.02 -13.24
CA SER A 20 -2.11 -12.12 -13.09
C SER A 20 -3.17 -12.72 -12.17
N ASN A 21 -3.86 -11.87 -11.42
CA ASN A 21 -4.98 -12.28 -10.58
C ASN A 21 -6.14 -11.31 -10.79
N LEU A 22 -7.35 -11.82 -10.77
CA LEU A 22 -8.57 -11.04 -10.86
C LEU A 22 -9.17 -10.85 -9.46
N PHE A 23 -9.42 -9.59 -9.10
CA PHE A 23 -10.09 -9.22 -7.86
C PHE A 23 -11.40 -8.52 -8.21
N THR A 24 -12.52 -9.02 -7.69
CA THR A 24 -13.85 -8.50 -7.98
C THR A 24 -14.57 -8.12 -6.70
N VAL A 25 -15.26 -6.98 -6.72
CA VAL A 25 -16.12 -6.51 -5.62
C VAL A 25 -17.49 -6.17 -6.19
N GLY A 26 -18.54 -6.65 -5.53
CA GLY A 26 -19.92 -6.36 -5.95
C GLY A 26 -20.39 -7.10 -7.21
N ILE A 27 -19.57 -7.96 -7.80
CA ILE A 27 -19.93 -8.75 -8.98
C ILE A 27 -20.14 -10.21 -8.56
N HIS A 28 -21.33 -10.74 -8.85
CA HIS A 28 -21.74 -12.09 -8.45
C HIS A 28 -22.48 -12.80 -9.59
N GLY A 29 -22.61 -14.13 -9.49
CA GLY A 29 -23.38 -14.94 -10.41
C GLY A 29 -22.82 -14.98 -11.83
N GLN A 30 -23.71 -15.01 -12.83
CA GLN A 30 -23.34 -15.20 -14.24
C GLN A 30 -22.34 -14.17 -14.75
N ASN A 31 -22.49 -12.90 -14.38
CA ASN A 31 -21.57 -11.83 -14.81
C ASN A 31 -20.11 -12.09 -14.38
N LEU A 32 -19.94 -12.74 -13.23
CA LEU A 32 -18.61 -13.10 -12.74
C LEU A 32 -18.01 -14.24 -13.54
N GLU A 33 -18.84 -15.25 -13.87
CA GLU A 33 -18.42 -16.38 -14.67
C GLU A 33 -18.02 -15.95 -16.08
N ASP A 34 -18.80 -15.07 -16.69
CA ASP A 34 -18.52 -14.50 -18.01
C ASP A 34 -17.18 -13.76 -18.04
N ILE A 35 -16.88 -12.96 -16.99
CA ILE A 35 -15.60 -12.27 -16.87
C ILE A 35 -14.43 -13.26 -16.72
N LEU A 36 -14.59 -14.31 -15.91
CA LEU A 36 -13.57 -15.32 -15.71
C LEU A 36 -13.28 -16.09 -17.00
N GLN A 37 -14.32 -16.46 -17.75
CA GLN A 37 -14.17 -17.12 -19.05
C GLN A 37 -13.51 -16.19 -20.09
N LEU A 38 -13.90 -14.93 -20.13
CA LEU A 38 -13.34 -13.93 -21.05
C LEU A 38 -11.88 -13.61 -20.78
N THR A 39 -11.48 -13.55 -19.53
CA THR A 39 -10.13 -13.13 -19.14
C THR A 39 -9.17 -14.29 -19.00
N ASN A 40 -9.67 -15.47 -18.69
CA ASN A 40 -8.90 -16.67 -18.33
C ASN A 40 -7.89 -16.43 -17.20
N VAL A 41 -8.17 -15.44 -16.32
CA VAL A 41 -7.33 -15.05 -15.18
C VAL A 41 -7.93 -15.62 -13.89
N PRO A 42 -7.16 -16.28 -13.04
CA PRO A 42 -7.68 -16.85 -11.81
C PRO A 42 -8.18 -15.77 -10.86
N ARG A 43 -9.37 -15.99 -10.29
CA ARG A 43 -9.93 -15.12 -9.24
C ARG A 43 -9.23 -15.35 -7.92
N ARG A 44 -8.88 -14.26 -7.24
CA ARG A 44 -8.44 -14.28 -5.83
C ARG A 44 -9.35 -13.45 -4.93
N SER A 45 -9.35 -13.80 -3.64
CA SER A 45 -10.06 -13.02 -2.63
C SER A 45 -9.41 -11.65 -2.43
N MET A 46 -10.25 -10.63 -2.14
CA MET A 46 -9.76 -9.32 -1.71
C MET A 46 -8.95 -9.46 -0.41
N SER A 47 -7.94 -8.69 -0.24
CA SER A 47 -6.86 -8.56 0.71
C SER A 47 -5.53 -8.97 0.08
N PHE A 48 -5.12 -8.21 -0.90
CA PHE A 48 -3.78 -8.35 -1.48
C PHE A 48 -2.96 -7.08 -1.20
N ARG A 49 -1.66 -7.19 -1.33
CA ARG A 49 -0.76 -6.03 -1.21
C ARG A 49 -0.37 -5.51 -2.59
N TYR A 50 -0.55 -4.21 -2.79
CA TYR A 50 -0.07 -3.50 -3.96
C TYR A 50 1.01 -2.52 -3.54
N LEU A 51 2.24 -2.71 -4.01
CA LEU A 51 3.41 -1.92 -3.60
C LEU A 51 3.61 -1.85 -2.06
N GLY A 52 3.32 -2.96 -1.38
CA GLY A 52 3.44 -3.06 0.07
C GLY A 52 2.21 -2.59 0.86
N ILE A 53 1.23 -1.96 0.21
CA ILE A 53 0.02 -1.45 0.82
C ILE A 53 -1.09 -2.49 0.75
N PRO A 54 -1.78 -2.81 1.84
CA PRO A 54 -2.91 -3.73 1.83
C PRO A 54 -4.12 -3.06 1.17
N LEU A 55 -4.62 -3.65 0.09
CA LEU A 55 -5.88 -3.28 -0.55
C LEU A 55 -6.99 -4.19 -0.04
N ALA A 56 -8.06 -3.59 0.46
CA ALA A 56 -9.25 -4.28 0.92
C ALA A 56 -10.52 -3.55 0.46
N SER A 57 -11.63 -4.28 0.34
CA SER A 57 -12.95 -3.71 0.01
C SER A 57 -13.59 -2.96 1.17
N GLU A 58 -13.09 -3.14 2.38
CA GLU A 58 -13.59 -2.55 3.61
C GLU A 58 -12.56 -1.63 4.27
N LYS A 59 -12.98 -0.88 5.30
CA LYS A 59 -12.07 -0.07 6.11
C LYS A 59 -10.95 -0.94 6.68
N LEU A 60 -9.71 -0.54 6.39
CA LEU A 60 -8.53 -1.24 6.89
C LEU A 60 -8.50 -1.27 8.41
N LYS A 61 -8.30 -2.44 8.97
CA LYS A 61 -8.08 -2.61 10.42
C LYS A 61 -6.71 -2.03 10.80
N VAL A 62 -6.58 -1.60 12.06
CA VAL A 62 -5.30 -1.06 12.59
C VAL A 62 -4.13 -2.04 12.37
N SER A 63 -4.38 -3.35 12.47
CA SER A 63 -3.39 -4.38 12.22
C SER A 63 -2.81 -4.36 10.79
N CYS A 64 -3.56 -3.88 9.81
CA CYS A 64 -3.08 -3.75 8.43
C CYS A 64 -1.98 -2.69 8.28
N TYR A 65 -1.92 -1.74 9.21
CA TYR A 65 -0.91 -0.69 9.24
C TYR A 65 0.37 -1.08 10.02
N ALA A 66 0.42 -2.29 10.61
CA ALA A 66 1.59 -2.75 11.36
C ALA A 66 2.90 -2.62 10.53
N PRO A 67 2.99 -3.08 9.27
CA PRO A 67 4.22 -2.94 8.48
C PRO A 67 4.63 -1.48 8.23
N PHE A 68 3.65 -0.58 8.18
CA PHE A 68 3.89 0.85 8.05
C PHE A 68 4.49 1.44 9.33
N LEU A 69 3.89 1.13 10.48
CA LEU A 69 4.38 1.56 11.79
C LEU A 69 5.76 0.95 12.10
N ASP A 70 5.97 -0.32 11.77
CA ASP A 70 7.26 -1.00 11.93
C ASP A 70 8.36 -0.31 11.11
N LYS A 71 8.05 0.10 9.88
CA LYS A 71 8.98 0.83 9.04
C LYS A 71 9.36 2.19 9.63
N ILE A 72 8.39 2.95 10.14
CA ILE A 72 8.64 4.22 10.85
C ILE A 72 9.49 3.97 12.09
N THR A 73 9.15 2.96 12.89
CA THR A 73 9.90 2.60 14.11
C THR A 73 11.34 2.20 13.79
N THR A 74 11.55 1.46 12.70
CA THR A 74 12.89 1.05 12.24
C THR A 74 13.71 2.27 11.84
N TYR A 75 13.14 3.22 11.10
CA TYR A 75 13.84 4.45 10.74
C TYR A 75 14.20 5.28 11.98
N ILE A 76 13.25 5.50 12.87
CA ILE A 76 13.48 6.22 14.13
C ILE A 76 14.56 5.50 14.97
N GLY A 77 14.50 4.18 15.09
CA GLY A 77 15.46 3.38 15.85
C GLY A 77 16.89 3.42 15.28
N ALA A 78 17.02 3.34 13.96
CA ALA A 78 18.32 3.40 13.29
C ALA A 78 19.05 4.74 13.52
N TRP A 79 18.31 5.82 13.72
CA TRP A 79 18.88 7.16 13.91
C TRP A 79 18.98 7.60 15.38
N ASN A 80 18.36 6.86 16.29
CA ASN A 80 18.43 7.16 17.73
C ASN A 80 19.87 6.96 18.30
N CYS A 81 20.73 6.23 17.59
CA CYS A 81 22.13 6.02 17.97
C CYS A 81 23.05 7.16 17.52
N SER A 82 22.57 8.13 16.75
CA SER A 82 23.39 9.24 16.26
C SER A 82 23.25 10.46 17.18
N THR A 83 24.33 11.22 17.33
CA THR A 83 24.38 12.49 18.07
C THR A 83 23.68 13.63 17.31
N LEU A 84 22.44 13.38 16.88
CA LEU A 84 21.66 14.40 16.18
C LEU A 84 21.24 15.52 17.16
N SER A 85 21.47 16.76 16.73
CA SER A 85 20.90 17.91 17.40
C SER A 85 19.37 17.90 17.32
N TYR A 86 18.69 18.62 18.20
CA TYR A 86 17.22 18.74 18.16
C TYR A 86 16.69 19.19 16.78
N ALA A 87 17.36 20.18 16.17
CA ALA A 87 17.03 20.64 14.82
C ALA A 87 17.20 19.51 13.78
N GLY A 88 18.28 18.72 13.88
CA GLY A 88 18.51 17.55 13.02
C GLY A 88 17.43 16.50 13.17
N LYS A 89 16.95 16.25 14.38
CA LYS A 89 15.83 15.32 14.61
C LYS A 89 14.54 15.81 13.98
N ILE A 90 14.24 17.12 14.06
CA ILE A 90 13.05 17.70 13.41
C ILE A 90 13.12 17.56 11.90
N GLU A 91 14.26 17.89 11.27
CA GLU A 91 14.44 17.76 9.83
C GLU A 91 14.36 16.29 9.37
N PHE A 92 14.87 15.37 10.17
CA PHE A 92 14.71 13.95 9.91
C PHE A 92 13.24 13.50 9.95
N ILE A 93 12.48 13.93 10.96
CA ILE A 93 11.04 13.66 11.03
C ILE A 93 10.35 14.19 9.78
N ARG A 94 10.64 15.42 9.35
CA ARG A 94 10.07 16.01 8.15
C ARG A 94 10.41 15.21 6.89
N ALA A 95 11.69 14.93 6.67
CA ALA A 95 12.14 14.29 5.43
C ALA A 95 11.64 12.84 5.30
N VAL A 96 11.75 12.05 6.37
CA VAL A 96 11.43 10.61 6.31
C VAL A 96 9.95 10.36 6.50
N LEU A 97 9.33 10.98 7.51
CA LEU A 97 7.91 10.75 7.78
C LEU A 97 7.04 11.36 6.71
N GLN A 98 7.33 12.57 6.25
CA GLN A 98 6.56 13.20 5.19
C GLN A 98 6.62 12.37 3.90
N GLY A 99 7.76 11.82 3.52
CA GLY A 99 7.88 10.94 2.37
C GLY A 99 7.06 9.65 2.50
N VAL A 100 7.13 9.01 3.66
CA VAL A 100 6.41 7.76 3.92
C VAL A 100 4.90 8.01 4.10
N GLU A 101 4.52 9.07 4.82
CA GLU A 101 3.12 9.46 5.02
C GLU A 101 2.45 9.87 3.72
N CYS A 102 3.09 10.70 2.89
CA CYS A 102 2.54 11.12 1.61
C CYS A 102 2.21 9.94 0.70
N PHE A 103 3.05 8.92 0.67
CA PHE A 103 2.80 7.72 -0.13
C PHE A 103 1.56 6.94 0.37
N TRP A 104 1.42 6.75 1.68
CA TRP A 104 0.27 6.04 2.25
C TRP A 104 -1.01 6.87 2.20
N LEU A 105 -0.92 8.16 2.48
CA LEU A 105 -2.06 9.09 2.44
C LEU A 105 -2.60 9.31 1.03
N SER A 106 -1.75 9.22 0.01
CA SER A 106 -2.20 9.33 -1.38
C SER A 106 -3.12 8.18 -1.82
N ILE A 107 -3.05 7.05 -1.10
CA ILE A 107 -3.81 5.85 -1.47
C ILE A 107 -5.00 5.63 -0.54
N PHE A 108 -4.86 5.90 0.77
CA PHE A 108 -5.92 5.68 1.76
C PHE A 108 -5.99 6.77 2.83
N PRO A 109 -7.21 7.12 3.28
CA PRO A 109 -7.38 7.94 4.47
C PRO A 109 -6.90 7.15 5.70
N ILE A 110 -5.84 7.64 6.33
CA ILE A 110 -5.31 7.05 7.57
C ILE A 110 -6.26 7.39 8.72
N SER A 111 -6.56 6.41 9.57
CA SER A 111 -7.43 6.66 10.73
C SER A 111 -6.72 7.55 11.76
N ALA A 112 -7.50 8.36 12.49
CA ALA A 112 -6.98 9.23 13.55
C ALA A 112 -6.16 8.47 14.60
N LYS A 113 -6.50 7.20 14.86
CA LYS A 113 -5.75 6.33 15.78
C LYS A 113 -4.32 6.08 15.28
N ILE A 114 -4.13 5.80 14.00
CA ILE A 114 -2.79 5.58 13.41
C ILE A 114 -1.99 6.88 13.45
N ILE A 115 -2.60 8.02 13.11
CA ILE A 115 -1.96 9.33 13.22
C ILE A 115 -1.47 9.60 14.65
N SER A 116 -2.29 9.33 15.65
CA SER A 116 -1.91 9.48 17.06
C SER A 116 -0.73 8.59 17.45
N MET A 117 -0.67 7.36 16.92
CA MET A 117 0.47 6.46 17.14
C MET A 117 1.76 6.99 16.53
N ILE A 118 1.70 7.51 15.30
CA ILE A 118 2.85 8.13 14.63
C ILE A 118 3.34 9.35 15.42
N ILE A 119 2.44 10.24 15.81
CA ILE A 119 2.77 11.42 16.63
C ILE A 119 3.45 10.99 17.94
N SER A 120 2.96 9.93 18.57
CA SER A 120 3.57 9.41 19.80
C SER A 120 4.99 8.89 19.58
N LEU A 121 5.23 8.20 18.45
CA LEU A 121 6.58 7.75 18.07
C LEU A 121 7.53 8.93 17.83
N CYS A 122 7.07 9.95 17.11
CA CYS A 122 7.85 11.15 16.84
C CYS A 122 8.21 11.91 18.14
N ARG A 123 7.25 12.06 19.06
CA ARG A 123 7.49 12.71 20.36
C ARG A 123 8.51 11.98 21.22
N LYS A 124 8.56 10.65 21.14
CA LYS A 124 9.57 9.86 21.87
C LYS A 124 10.96 9.98 21.26
N PHE A 125 11.05 10.31 20.00
CA PHE A 125 12.32 10.49 19.30
C PHE A 125 12.94 11.87 19.53
N LEU A 126 12.12 12.91 19.71
CA LEU A 126 12.57 14.27 20.03
C LEU A 126 13.07 14.39 21.45
#